data_368db63afee9ec9ecf28147862308513
#
_entry.id   368db63afee9ec9ecf28147862308513
#
_cell.length_a   1.000
_cell.length_b   1.000
_cell.length_c   1.000
_cell.angle_alpha   90.00
_cell.angle_beta   90.00
_cell.angle_gamma   90.00
#
_symmetry.space_group_name_H-M   'P 1'
#
loop_
_entity.id
_entity.type
_entity.pdbx_description
1 polymer ?
#
loop_
_entity_poly.entity_id
_entity_poly.type
_entity_poly.pdbx_seq_one_letter_code
_entity_poly.pdbx_strand_id
1 'polypeptide(L)'
;MTALRVTPNLNSWRPCDTVESAVAWKHAIQRDNGPTALVFSRQSLEPVNRTSEQVSAIVKGGYILYDCPKPELLFIATGSEVGLAMQAAEHLGSEGVRVRVVSMPCAEIFSEQSQEYQDTVLPPEITNRIAVEALHKDYWYKFVGLSGRIIGMDRFGESAPGNQLMCEFGFTKENLVSVSYTHLRAHETVE
;
A
#
# COMPACT_ATOMS: atom_id res chain seq x y z
N MET A 1 -11.59 3.41 -8.05
CA MET A 1 -10.84 2.18 -7.69
C MET A 1 -11.67 1.18 -6.89
N THR A 2 -12.32 1.56 -5.79
CA THR A 2 -13.11 0.60 -4.99
C THR A 2 -14.10 -0.20 -5.83
N ALA A 3 -14.88 0.46 -6.70
CA ALA A 3 -15.80 -0.22 -7.61
C ALA A 3 -15.09 -1.20 -8.56
N LEU A 4 -13.91 -0.85 -9.07
CA LEU A 4 -13.11 -1.77 -9.90
C LEU A 4 -12.67 -3.00 -9.11
N ARG A 5 -12.15 -2.79 -7.89
CA ARG A 5 -11.64 -3.86 -7.02
C ARG A 5 -12.71 -4.84 -6.52
N VAL A 6 -13.97 -4.44 -6.49
CA VAL A 6 -15.09 -5.33 -6.13
C VAL A 6 -15.80 -5.91 -7.35
N THR A 7 -15.37 -5.58 -8.56
CA THR A 7 -15.89 -6.16 -9.79
C THR A 7 -15.33 -7.58 -9.95
N PRO A 8 -16.18 -8.61 -10.02
CA PRO A 8 -15.71 -9.99 -10.16
C PRO A 8 -14.83 -10.18 -11.40
N ASN A 9 -13.78 -10.96 -11.25
CA ASN A 9 -12.84 -11.31 -12.32
C ASN A 9 -12.11 -10.12 -12.96
N LEU A 10 -12.09 -8.94 -12.34
CA LEU A 10 -11.30 -7.79 -12.80
C LEU A 10 -10.05 -7.63 -11.92
N ASN A 11 -8.87 -7.60 -12.52
CA ASN A 11 -7.64 -7.26 -11.83
C ASN A 11 -7.32 -5.78 -12.02
N SER A 12 -7.19 -5.04 -10.91
CA SER A 12 -6.97 -3.59 -10.93
C SER A 12 -5.56 -3.27 -10.43
N TRP A 13 -4.66 -3.00 -11.34
CA TRP A 13 -3.27 -2.64 -11.04
C TRP A 13 -3.10 -1.15 -10.84
N ARG A 14 -2.44 -0.78 -9.77
CA ARG A 14 -2.03 0.60 -9.46
C ARG A 14 -0.54 0.63 -9.09
N PRO A 15 0.34 0.58 -10.11
CA PRO A 15 1.79 0.51 -9.90
C PRO A 15 2.37 1.82 -9.37
N CYS A 16 3.45 1.72 -8.57
CA CYS A 16 4.12 2.86 -7.95
C CYS A 16 5.30 3.41 -8.78
N ASP A 17 5.81 2.63 -9.74
CA ASP A 17 6.94 3.03 -10.58
C ASP A 17 6.99 2.22 -11.90
N THR A 18 8.07 2.42 -12.66
CA THR A 18 8.26 1.76 -13.96
C THR A 18 8.42 0.24 -13.84
N VAL A 19 9.01 -0.27 -12.77
CA VAL A 19 9.22 -1.71 -12.57
C VAL A 19 7.89 -2.41 -12.32
N GLU A 20 7.09 -1.89 -11.38
CA GLU A 20 5.72 -2.40 -11.17
C GLU A 20 4.85 -2.22 -12.42
N SER A 21 5.00 -1.11 -13.15
CA SER A 21 4.27 -0.87 -14.40
C SER A 21 4.59 -1.91 -15.46
N ALA A 22 5.86 -2.29 -15.61
CA ALA A 22 6.27 -3.34 -16.56
C ALA A 22 5.66 -4.69 -16.20
N VAL A 23 5.63 -5.06 -14.92
CA VAL A 23 5.00 -6.30 -14.46
C VAL A 23 3.48 -6.26 -14.66
N ALA A 24 2.84 -5.13 -14.37
CA ALA A 24 1.40 -4.94 -14.59
C ALA A 24 1.02 -5.06 -16.07
N TRP A 25 1.80 -4.48 -16.97
CA TRP A 25 1.63 -4.63 -18.41
C TRP A 25 1.83 -6.07 -18.86
N LYS A 26 2.91 -6.71 -18.41
CA LYS A 26 3.16 -8.13 -18.71
C LYS A 26 1.97 -8.99 -18.27
N HIS A 27 1.47 -8.80 -17.05
CA HIS A 27 0.31 -9.52 -16.54
C HIS A 27 -0.94 -9.27 -17.41
N ALA A 28 -1.22 -8.01 -17.75
CA ALA A 28 -2.39 -7.64 -18.56
C ALA A 28 -2.38 -8.28 -19.95
N ILE A 29 -1.19 -8.38 -20.58
CA ILE A 29 -1.03 -8.98 -21.92
C ILE A 29 -1.16 -10.50 -21.85
N GLN A 30 -0.66 -11.13 -20.77
CA GLN A 30 -0.65 -12.59 -20.61
C GLN A 30 -1.97 -13.15 -20.10
N ARG A 31 -2.81 -12.32 -19.50
CA ARG A 31 -4.09 -12.74 -18.93
C ARG A 31 -5.14 -12.91 -20.00
N ASP A 32 -5.67 -14.12 -20.15
CA ASP A 32 -6.68 -14.52 -21.13
C ASP A 32 -8.06 -14.84 -20.51
N ASN A 33 -8.14 -14.97 -19.20
CA ASN A 33 -9.33 -15.40 -18.45
C ASN A 33 -10.14 -14.25 -17.83
N GLY A 34 -9.78 -13.00 -18.10
CA GLY A 34 -10.52 -11.84 -17.58
C GLY A 34 -9.85 -10.50 -17.87
N PRO A 35 -10.58 -9.40 -17.69
CA PRO A 35 -10.07 -8.05 -17.95
C PRO A 35 -9.04 -7.61 -16.90
N THR A 36 -8.14 -6.73 -17.31
CA THR A 36 -7.18 -6.06 -16.43
C THR A 36 -7.28 -4.54 -16.61
N ALA A 37 -7.45 -3.80 -15.54
CA ALA A 37 -7.39 -2.35 -15.50
C ALA A 37 -6.01 -1.90 -15.01
N LEU A 38 -5.36 -1.03 -15.76
CA LEU A 38 -4.08 -0.41 -15.38
C LEU A 38 -4.31 1.06 -15.04
N VAL A 39 -4.07 1.47 -13.81
CA VAL A 39 -4.31 2.82 -13.30
C VAL A 39 -2.98 3.44 -12.92
N PHE A 40 -2.48 4.31 -13.78
CA PHE A 40 -1.18 4.97 -13.62
C PHE A 40 -1.32 6.34 -12.98
N SER A 41 -0.29 6.75 -12.24
CA SER A 41 -0.15 8.12 -11.75
C SER A 41 0.24 9.06 -12.90
N ARG A 42 -0.30 10.29 -12.87
CA ARG A 42 0.08 11.34 -13.83
C ARG A 42 1.37 12.06 -13.43
N GLN A 43 1.71 12.05 -12.13
CA GLN A 43 2.92 12.64 -11.62
C GLN A 43 4.13 11.75 -11.94
N SER A 44 5.30 12.36 -12.04
CA SER A 44 6.55 11.62 -12.00
C SER A 44 6.74 11.05 -10.59
N LEU A 45 7.02 9.75 -10.52
CA LEU A 45 7.28 9.05 -9.28
C LEU A 45 8.74 8.60 -9.27
N GLU A 46 9.38 8.73 -8.11
CA GLU A 46 10.75 8.25 -7.93
C GLU A 46 10.79 6.71 -7.96
N PRO A 47 11.74 6.12 -8.68
CA PRO A 47 11.90 4.67 -8.70
C PRO A 47 12.31 4.16 -7.33
N VAL A 48 11.78 3.01 -6.95
CA VAL A 48 12.13 2.33 -5.70
C VAL A 48 13.12 1.20 -6.00
N ASN A 49 14.21 1.16 -5.24
CA ASN A 49 15.18 0.07 -5.35
C ASN A 49 14.57 -1.25 -4.83
N ARG A 50 14.83 -2.34 -5.56
CA ARG A 50 14.33 -3.68 -5.23
C ARG A 50 15.41 -4.73 -5.45
N THR A 51 15.36 -5.77 -4.66
CA THR A 51 16.11 -7.01 -4.93
C THR A 51 15.43 -7.81 -6.06
N SER A 52 16.12 -8.78 -6.61
CA SER A 52 15.56 -9.67 -7.65
C SER A 52 14.35 -10.47 -7.14
N GLU A 53 14.36 -10.85 -5.87
CA GLU A 53 13.27 -11.55 -5.20
C GLU A 53 12.04 -10.65 -5.08
N GLN A 54 12.22 -9.38 -4.71
CA GLN A 54 11.14 -8.40 -4.64
C GLN A 54 10.54 -8.15 -6.03
N VAL A 55 11.37 -7.98 -7.05
CA VAL A 55 10.88 -7.84 -8.44
C VAL A 55 10.05 -9.06 -8.85
N SER A 56 10.52 -10.27 -8.53
CA SER A 56 9.80 -11.52 -8.82
C SER A 56 8.49 -11.65 -8.04
N ALA A 57 8.38 -11.01 -6.88
CA ALA A 57 7.19 -11.04 -6.03
C ALA A 57 6.09 -10.07 -6.48
N ILE A 58 6.39 -9.05 -7.29
CA ILE A 58 5.39 -8.07 -7.76
C ILE A 58 4.18 -8.76 -8.43
N VAL A 59 4.42 -9.83 -9.20
CA VAL A 59 3.35 -10.56 -9.90
C VAL A 59 2.32 -11.18 -8.95
N LYS A 60 2.66 -11.34 -7.67
CA LYS A 60 1.76 -11.83 -6.62
C LYS A 60 0.78 -10.77 -6.11
N GLY A 61 0.83 -9.54 -6.64
CA GLY A 61 -0.12 -8.47 -6.37
C GLY A 61 0.11 -7.67 -5.08
N GLY A 62 0.88 -8.22 -4.14
CA GLY A 62 1.32 -7.55 -2.92
C GLY A 62 2.60 -8.22 -2.41
N TYR A 63 3.57 -7.42 -1.95
CA TYR A 63 4.87 -7.95 -1.53
C TYR A 63 5.55 -7.00 -0.52
N ILE A 64 6.49 -7.55 0.24
CA ILE A 64 7.28 -6.78 1.20
C ILE A 64 8.33 -5.96 0.42
N LEU A 65 8.20 -4.65 0.47
CA LEU A 65 9.11 -3.70 -0.18
C LEU A 65 10.25 -3.27 0.76
N TYR A 66 9.93 -3.04 2.03
CA TYR A 66 10.89 -2.71 3.09
C TYR A 66 10.57 -3.53 4.32
N ASP A 67 11.59 -4.06 4.99
CA ASP A 67 11.42 -4.89 6.17
C ASP A 67 12.51 -4.64 7.21
N CYS A 68 12.21 -5.01 8.45
CA CYS A 68 13.14 -5.02 9.56
C CYS A 68 12.85 -6.20 10.49
N PRO A 69 13.79 -6.61 11.36
CA PRO A 69 13.54 -7.67 12.32
C PRO A 69 12.40 -7.33 13.29
N LYS A 70 11.41 -8.22 13.39
CA LYS A 70 10.25 -8.08 14.30
C LYS A 70 9.53 -6.74 14.13
N PRO A 71 8.96 -6.44 12.98
CA PRO A 71 8.21 -5.21 12.78
C PRO A 71 7.02 -5.14 13.75
N GLU A 72 6.75 -3.94 14.27
CA GLU A 72 5.63 -3.66 15.16
C GLU A 72 4.55 -2.81 14.52
N LEU A 73 4.88 -2.22 13.37
CA LEU A 73 3.97 -1.42 12.55
C LEU A 73 4.09 -1.84 11.09
N LEU A 74 2.97 -1.88 10.39
CA LEU A 74 2.91 -2.30 9.00
C LEU A 74 2.20 -1.23 8.17
N PHE A 75 2.88 -0.72 7.14
CA PHE A 75 2.27 0.13 6.12
C PHE A 75 1.87 -0.70 4.90
N ILE A 76 0.66 -0.48 4.40
CA ILE A 76 0.17 -1.02 3.14
C ILE A 76 -0.08 0.16 2.21
N ALA A 77 0.67 0.24 1.12
CA ALA A 77 0.55 1.35 0.17
C ALA A 77 0.46 0.85 -1.27
N THR A 78 -0.07 1.67 -2.15
CA THR A 78 -0.20 1.37 -3.58
C THR A 78 -0.02 2.63 -4.41
N GLY A 79 0.48 2.48 -5.62
CA GLY A 79 0.66 3.61 -6.55
C GLY A 79 1.58 4.70 -5.97
N SER A 80 1.20 5.95 -6.16
CA SER A 80 1.97 7.12 -5.73
C SER A 80 2.24 7.19 -4.23
N GLU A 81 1.45 6.53 -3.40
CA GLU A 81 1.57 6.58 -1.95
C GLU A 81 2.64 5.64 -1.40
N VAL A 82 3.19 4.73 -2.22
CA VAL A 82 4.31 3.86 -1.81
C VAL A 82 5.54 4.67 -1.43
N GLY A 83 5.89 5.70 -2.21
CA GLY A 83 7.00 6.60 -1.89
C GLY A 83 6.82 7.32 -0.55
N LEU A 84 5.58 7.76 -0.25
CA LEU A 84 5.22 8.36 1.03
C LEU A 84 5.40 7.37 2.20
N ALA A 85 4.94 6.14 2.04
CA ALA A 85 5.08 5.10 3.06
C ALA A 85 6.56 4.76 3.33
N MET A 86 7.40 4.73 2.28
CA MET A 86 8.84 4.52 2.41
C MET A 86 9.52 5.64 3.20
N GLN A 87 9.23 6.90 2.88
CA GLN A 87 9.79 8.06 3.60
C GLN A 87 9.34 8.08 5.08
N ALA A 88 8.09 7.73 5.37
CA ALA A 88 7.60 7.65 6.74
C ALA A 88 8.25 6.49 7.50
N ALA A 89 8.44 5.33 6.87
CA ALA A 89 9.09 4.18 7.48
C ALA A 89 10.57 4.47 7.81
N GLU A 90 11.29 5.15 6.91
CA GLU A 90 12.67 5.59 7.15
C GLU A 90 12.75 6.56 8.35
N HIS A 91 11.85 7.53 8.41
CA HIS A 91 11.80 8.48 9.51
C HIS A 91 11.51 7.77 10.86
N LEU A 92 10.47 6.96 10.92
CA LEU A 92 10.11 6.18 12.12
C LEU A 92 11.23 5.22 12.52
N GLY A 93 11.89 4.58 11.57
CA GLY A 93 13.06 3.72 11.80
C GLY A 93 14.23 4.47 12.45
N SER A 94 14.47 5.72 12.06
CA SER A 94 15.50 6.57 12.70
C SER A 94 15.16 6.92 14.16
N GLU A 95 13.89 6.84 14.55
CA GLU A 95 13.40 7.05 15.91
C GLU A 95 13.20 5.72 16.69
N GLY A 96 13.59 4.59 16.09
CA GLY A 96 13.58 3.27 16.74
C GLY A 96 12.30 2.46 16.56
N VAL A 97 11.32 2.96 15.78
CA VAL A 97 10.08 2.21 15.47
C VAL A 97 10.36 1.22 14.34
N ARG A 98 10.02 -0.04 14.54
CA ARG A 98 10.24 -1.11 13.57
C ARG A 98 9.06 -1.21 12.61
N VAL A 99 9.27 -0.75 11.38
CA VAL A 99 8.23 -0.65 10.35
C VAL A 99 8.50 -1.62 9.21
N ARG A 100 7.45 -2.31 8.75
CA ARG A 100 7.42 -3.01 7.45
C ARG A 100 6.58 -2.20 6.47
N VAL A 101 7.05 -2.09 5.21
CA VAL A 101 6.26 -1.51 4.11
C VAL A 101 5.92 -2.59 3.09
N VAL A 102 4.64 -2.72 2.81
CA VAL A 102 4.09 -3.59 1.77
C VAL A 102 3.62 -2.73 0.62
N SER A 103 4.18 -2.96 -0.57
CA SER A 103 3.59 -2.46 -1.81
C SER A 103 2.51 -3.42 -2.29
N MET A 104 1.31 -2.91 -2.57
CA MET A 104 0.17 -3.72 -3.01
C MET A 104 -0.38 -3.20 -4.35
N PRO A 105 0.34 -3.42 -5.45
CA PRO A 105 -0.07 -2.92 -6.76
C PRO A 105 -1.36 -3.56 -7.30
N CYS A 106 -1.72 -4.78 -6.89
CA CYS A 106 -2.97 -5.46 -7.26
C CYS A 106 -3.50 -6.31 -6.11
N ALA A 107 -4.40 -5.74 -5.34
CA ALA A 107 -4.94 -6.37 -4.14
C ALA A 107 -5.82 -7.60 -4.42
N GLU A 108 -6.41 -7.69 -5.61
CA GLU A 108 -7.20 -8.86 -6.06
C GLU A 108 -6.29 -10.07 -6.20
N ILE A 109 -5.18 -9.95 -6.93
CA ILE A 109 -4.21 -11.03 -7.11
C ILE A 109 -3.57 -11.43 -5.77
N PHE A 110 -3.27 -10.45 -4.91
CA PHE A 110 -2.76 -10.73 -3.57
C PHE A 110 -3.73 -11.59 -2.76
N SER A 111 -5.02 -11.30 -2.84
CA SER A 111 -6.07 -12.04 -2.13
C SER A 111 -6.25 -13.47 -2.65
N GLU A 112 -5.80 -13.78 -3.87
CA GLU A 112 -5.83 -15.11 -4.47
C GLU A 112 -4.59 -15.96 -4.11
N GLN A 113 -3.56 -15.36 -3.47
CA GLN A 113 -2.39 -16.10 -3.03
C GLN A 113 -2.73 -17.06 -1.89
N SER A 114 -1.86 -18.06 -1.69
CA SER A 114 -2.00 -18.96 -0.54
C SER A 114 -2.01 -18.18 0.78
N GLN A 115 -2.72 -18.69 1.78
CA GLN A 115 -2.78 -18.09 3.10
C GLN A 115 -1.37 -17.91 3.69
N GLU A 116 -0.49 -18.90 3.50
CA GLU A 116 0.91 -18.83 3.94
C GLU A 116 1.66 -17.62 3.36
N TYR A 117 1.44 -17.32 2.06
CA TYR A 117 2.05 -16.14 1.45
C TYR A 117 1.43 -14.85 1.99
N GLN A 118 0.11 -14.81 2.12
CA GLN A 118 -0.57 -13.65 2.68
C GLN A 118 -0.09 -13.39 4.12
N ASP A 119 0.03 -14.41 4.95
CA ASP A 119 0.52 -14.30 6.33
C ASP A 119 2.00 -13.90 6.38
N THR A 120 2.81 -14.33 5.43
CA THR A 120 4.21 -13.87 5.31
C THR A 120 4.30 -12.37 5.06
N VAL A 121 3.45 -11.85 4.17
CA VAL A 121 3.44 -10.42 3.79
C VAL A 121 2.74 -9.58 4.84
N LEU A 122 1.60 -10.05 5.34
CA LEU A 122 0.73 -9.40 6.34
C LEU A 122 0.57 -10.30 7.56
N PRO A 123 1.60 -10.47 8.41
CA PRO A 123 1.55 -11.37 9.57
C PRO A 123 0.35 -11.07 10.46
N PRO A 124 -0.48 -12.07 10.81
CA PRO A 124 -1.70 -11.85 11.58
C PRO A 124 -1.43 -11.30 12.99
N GLU A 125 -0.26 -11.57 13.56
CA GLU A 125 0.16 -11.05 14.86
C GLU A 125 0.47 -9.54 14.84
N ILE A 126 0.73 -8.94 13.67
CA ILE A 126 0.95 -7.50 13.56
C ILE A 126 -0.40 -6.84 13.27
N THR A 127 -1.06 -6.36 14.31
CA THR A 127 -2.36 -5.69 14.25
C THR A 127 -2.26 -4.19 14.03
N ASN A 128 -1.10 -3.59 14.32
CA ASN A 128 -0.80 -2.18 14.02
C ASN A 128 -0.57 -2.01 12.52
N ARG A 129 -1.66 -1.82 11.77
CA ARG A 129 -1.64 -1.70 10.31
C ARG A 129 -2.22 -0.37 9.86
N ILE A 130 -1.52 0.30 8.95
CA ILE A 130 -1.97 1.55 8.34
C ILE A 130 -1.94 1.39 6.83
N ALA A 131 -3.10 1.55 6.18
CA ALA A 131 -3.16 1.62 4.72
C ALA A 131 -3.13 3.07 4.24
N VAL A 132 -2.47 3.31 3.11
CA VAL A 132 -2.35 4.64 2.51
C VAL A 132 -2.70 4.58 1.03
N GLU A 133 -3.78 5.24 0.66
CA GLU A 133 -4.18 5.38 -0.74
C GLU A 133 -5.01 6.65 -0.94
N ALA A 134 -4.64 7.50 -1.92
CA ALA A 134 -5.37 8.71 -2.29
C ALA A 134 -6.69 8.41 -3.02
N LEU A 135 -7.47 7.47 -2.48
CA LEU A 135 -8.76 7.01 -2.95
C LEU A 135 -9.64 6.61 -1.77
N HIS A 136 -10.88 6.13 -2.04
CA HIS A 136 -11.83 5.79 -0.99
C HIS A 136 -11.29 4.66 -0.09
N LYS A 137 -11.39 4.86 1.22
CA LYS A 137 -10.72 4.05 2.25
C LYS A 137 -11.35 2.69 2.50
N ASP A 138 -12.66 2.50 2.27
CA ASP A 138 -13.40 1.31 2.74
C ASP A 138 -12.83 -0.02 2.26
N TYR A 139 -12.22 -0.06 1.08
CA TYR A 139 -11.64 -1.30 0.55
C TYR A 139 -10.51 -1.86 1.44
N TRP A 140 -9.81 -0.99 2.15
CA TRP A 140 -8.62 -1.38 2.91
C TRP A 140 -8.90 -2.04 4.25
N TYR A 141 -10.13 -1.93 4.78
CA TYR A 141 -10.50 -2.56 6.05
C TYR A 141 -10.27 -4.08 6.07
N LYS A 142 -10.40 -4.77 4.93
CA LYS A 142 -10.12 -6.20 4.84
C LYS A 142 -8.65 -6.57 5.09
N PHE A 143 -7.72 -5.62 4.94
CA PHE A 143 -6.28 -5.84 5.14
C PHE A 143 -5.78 -5.26 6.47
N VAL A 144 -6.34 -4.13 6.89
CA VAL A 144 -5.91 -3.49 8.14
C VAL A 144 -6.72 -3.95 9.35
N GLY A 145 -7.89 -4.56 9.14
CA GLY A 145 -8.80 -4.93 10.21
C GLY A 145 -9.56 -3.73 10.79
N LEU A 146 -10.44 -3.99 11.76
CA LEU A 146 -11.27 -2.95 12.38
C LEU A 146 -10.47 -2.02 13.29
N SER A 147 -9.38 -2.47 13.86
CA SER A 147 -8.48 -1.67 14.70
C SER A 147 -7.46 -0.86 13.89
N GLY A 148 -7.19 -1.25 12.64
CA GLY A 148 -6.23 -0.56 11.77
C GLY A 148 -6.64 0.87 11.41
N ARG A 149 -5.73 1.59 10.77
CA ARG A 149 -5.94 2.96 10.31
C ARG A 149 -5.82 3.05 8.80
N ILE A 150 -6.53 4.00 8.21
CA ILE A 150 -6.50 4.23 6.76
C ILE A 150 -6.37 5.72 6.51
N ILE A 151 -5.30 6.11 5.82
CA ILE A 151 -5.16 7.45 5.25
C ILE A 151 -5.70 7.36 3.83
N GLY A 152 -6.90 7.87 3.62
CA GLY A 152 -7.64 7.79 2.37
C GLY A 152 -8.58 8.97 2.20
N MET A 153 -9.40 8.94 1.17
CA MET A 153 -10.35 10.01 0.85
C MET A 153 -11.79 9.53 1.03
N ASP A 154 -12.62 10.39 1.63
CA ASP A 154 -14.07 10.20 1.77
C ASP A 154 -14.86 11.24 0.94
N ARG A 155 -14.16 11.99 0.12
CA ARG A 155 -14.70 13.08 -0.72
C ARG A 155 -14.16 13.01 -2.14
N PHE A 156 -14.75 13.79 -3.04
CA PHE A 156 -14.19 13.96 -4.37
C PHE A 156 -12.84 14.68 -4.32
N GLY A 157 -11.98 14.38 -5.31
CA GLY A 157 -10.78 15.16 -5.55
C GLY A 157 -11.10 16.57 -6.03
N GLU A 158 -10.08 17.41 -6.09
CA GLU A 158 -10.18 18.80 -6.55
C GLU A 158 -9.18 19.05 -7.69
N SER A 159 -9.32 20.19 -8.35
CA SER A 159 -8.43 20.59 -9.44
C SER A 159 -7.43 21.62 -8.93
N ALA A 160 -6.23 21.17 -8.62
CA ALA A 160 -5.09 22.01 -8.21
C ALA A 160 -3.78 21.26 -8.48
N PRO A 161 -2.60 21.86 -8.31
CA PRO A 161 -1.32 21.17 -8.38
C PRO A 161 -1.28 19.97 -7.43
N GLY A 162 -0.80 18.82 -7.92
CA GLY A 162 -0.83 17.54 -7.17
C GLY A 162 -0.23 17.64 -5.78
N ASN A 163 0.95 18.28 -5.63
CA ASN A 163 1.61 18.44 -4.33
C ASN A 163 0.76 19.24 -3.33
N GLN A 164 0.05 20.25 -3.79
CA GLN A 164 -0.84 21.04 -2.94
C GLN A 164 -2.02 20.17 -2.46
N LEU A 165 -2.63 19.40 -3.38
CA LEU A 165 -3.74 18.51 -3.04
C LEU A 165 -3.30 17.39 -2.09
N MET A 166 -2.13 16.81 -2.29
CA MET A 166 -1.61 15.79 -1.37
C MET A 166 -1.45 16.35 0.05
N CYS A 167 -0.92 17.57 0.20
CA CYS A 167 -0.85 18.25 1.50
C CYS A 167 -2.24 18.54 2.08
N GLU A 168 -3.15 19.09 1.30
CA GLU A 168 -4.50 19.46 1.73
C GLU A 168 -5.31 18.26 2.21
N PHE A 169 -5.15 17.10 1.53
CA PHE A 169 -5.84 15.88 1.89
C PHE A 169 -5.09 15.01 2.92
N GLY A 170 -3.96 15.50 3.44
CA GLY A 170 -3.22 14.83 4.51
C GLY A 170 -2.33 13.67 4.04
N PHE A 171 -2.04 13.56 2.75
CA PHE A 171 -1.08 12.60 2.21
C PHE A 171 0.35 13.14 2.34
N THR A 172 0.80 13.31 3.58
CA THR A 172 2.13 13.81 3.92
C THR A 172 2.85 12.84 4.85
N LYS A 173 4.18 12.86 4.79
CA LYS A 173 5.02 12.06 5.68
C LYS A 173 4.71 12.36 7.15
N GLU A 174 4.58 13.64 7.48
CA GLU A 174 4.31 14.13 8.84
C GLU A 174 2.99 13.58 9.39
N ASN A 175 1.94 13.57 8.56
CA ASN A 175 0.65 13.01 8.95
C ASN A 175 0.73 11.50 9.15
N LEU A 176 1.40 10.77 8.24
CA LEU A 176 1.55 9.32 8.37
C LEU A 176 2.35 8.95 9.63
N VAL A 177 3.40 9.69 9.94
CA VAL A 177 4.17 9.53 11.19
C VAL A 177 3.30 9.83 12.42
N SER A 178 2.55 10.92 12.42
CA SER A 178 1.64 11.30 13.52
C SER A 178 0.56 10.25 13.78
N VAL A 179 -0.08 9.75 12.71
CA VAL A 179 -1.08 8.67 12.79
C VAL A 179 -0.44 7.39 13.33
N SER A 180 0.80 7.09 12.96
CA SER A 180 1.53 5.91 13.44
C SER A 180 1.74 5.95 14.95
N TYR A 181 2.22 7.06 15.48
CA TYR A 181 2.39 7.21 16.93
C TYR A 181 1.07 7.13 17.70
N THR A 182 0.03 7.77 17.18
CA THR A 182 -1.30 7.69 17.79
C THR A 182 -1.82 6.25 17.82
N HIS A 183 -1.56 5.50 16.75
CA HIS A 183 -2.01 4.12 16.64
C HIS A 183 -1.24 3.18 17.58
N LEU A 184 0.09 3.30 17.65
CA LEU A 184 0.93 2.51 18.55
C LEU A 184 0.55 2.74 20.02
N ARG A 185 0.40 4.00 20.45
CA ARG A 185 0.00 4.33 21.83
C ARG A 185 -1.38 3.82 22.21
N ALA A 186 -2.32 3.77 21.26
CA ALA A 186 -3.66 3.25 21.53
C ALA A 186 -3.63 1.74 21.86
N HIS A 187 -2.66 1.00 21.33
CA HIS A 187 -2.49 -0.43 21.63
C HIS A 187 -1.73 -0.69 22.94
N GLU A 188 -0.83 0.19 23.35
CA GLU A 188 -0.12 0.08 24.65
C GLU A 188 -1.03 0.29 25.87
N THR A 189 -2.15 1.00 25.70
CA THR A 189 -3.07 1.33 26.82
C THR A 189 -4.16 0.27 27.05
N VAL A 190 -4.19 -0.81 26.28
CA VAL A 190 -5.21 -1.87 26.36
C VAL A 190 -4.66 -3.16 27.01
N GLU A 191 -3.36 -3.20 27.34
CA GLU A 191 -2.76 -4.24 28.19
C GLU A 191 -2.76 -3.82 29.66
#